data_12c6cf8ecb1ae5b8bcec88ea0a29d587
#
_entry.id   12c6cf8ecb1ae5b8bcec88ea0a29d587
#
_cell.length_a   1.000
_cell.length_b   1.000
_cell.length_c   1.000
_cell.angle_alpha   90.00
_cell.angle_beta   90.00
_cell.angle_gamma   90.00
#
_symmetry.space_group_name_H-M   'P 1'
#
loop_
_entity.id
_entity.type
_entity.pdbx_description
1 polymer ?
#
loop_
_entity_poly.entity_id
_entity_poly.type
_entity_poly.pdbx_seq_one_letter_code
_entity_poly.pdbx_strand_id
1 'polypeptide(L)'
;ELKIDKSFVDQIEKNDKTLVLVVDNLRYDQYLVLEKTILKHYKNPKEIPYYSILPTATQYARNAIFSGLTPLEMNNKHKDIWLNDNDEGGKNMHEEEFLNRQLKSLKKNLPFSYHKITTQQTGKALLKKYNEYRDNKFNVVVFNFIDMLSHAKTDTKVIRELASDDKSYRALSNTWFQNSSMLELIQRAQKDNIKLIITTDHGTVNCSRPSQVMGSKEISSNLRYKASKNISYQEKDVYAEHDPKSIFLPQEHMSSSYIFAKD
;
A
#
# COMPACT_ATOMS: atom_id res chain seq x y z
N GLU A 1 -10.62 1.42 4.04
CA GLU A 1 -9.17 1.23 4.11
C GLU A 1 -8.70 1.19 5.57
N LEU A 2 -7.68 0.36 5.84
CA LEU A 2 -7.02 0.37 7.16
C LEU A 2 -6.30 1.70 7.34
N LYS A 3 -6.46 2.33 8.49
CA LYS A 3 -5.60 3.43 8.90
C LYS A 3 -5.20 3.28 10.36
N ILE A 4 -4.00 3.73 10.69
CA ILE A 4 -3.47 3.69 12.05
C ILE A 4 -3.97 4.93 12.79
N ASP A 5 -5.24 4.89 13.18
CA ASP A 5 -5.90 5.91 13.97
C ASP A 5 -5.93 5.56 15.47
N LYS A 6 -6.58 6.42 16.25
CA LYS A 6 -6.70 6.19 17.70
C LYS A 6 -7.36 4.85 18.03
N SER A 7 -8.43 4.48 17.32
CA SER A 7 -9.16 3.23 17.56
C SER A 7 -8.28 2.01 17.31
N PHE A 8 -7.51 2.05 16.22
CA PHE A 8 -6.56 0.99 15.90
C PHE A 8 -5.46 0.87 16.97
N VAL A 9 -4.85 1.99 17.36
CA VAL A 9 -3.77 1.99 18.35
C VAL A 9 -4.26 1.55 19.73
N ASP A 10 -5.46 1.97 20.14
CA ASP A 10 -6.07 1.52 21.40
C ASP A 10 -6.32 -0.01 21.41
N GLN A 11 -6.61 -0.61 20.24
CA GLN A 11 -6.70 -2.07 20.10
C GLN A 11 -5.33 -2.76 20.21
N ILE A 12 -4.29 -2.17 19.60
CA ILE A 12 -2.91 -2.69 19.69
C ILE A 12 -2.43 -2.69 21.15
N GLU A 13 -2.68 -1.62 21.88
CA GLU A 13 -2.28 -1.55 23.31
C GLU A 13 -2.92 -2.60 24.19
N LYS A 14 -4.16 -2.99 23.90
CA LYS A 14 -4.89 -4.04 24.61
C LYS A 14 -4.39 -5.46 24.30
N ASN A 15 -3.77 -5.64 23.13
CA ASN A 15 -3.17 -6.92 22.75
C ASN A 15 -1.75 -7.03 23.32
N ASP A 16 -1.23 -8.24 23.44
CA ASP A 16 0.13 -8.43 23.90
C ASP A 16 1.14 -7.96 22.84
N LYS A 17 1.02 -8.46 21.62
CA LYS A 17 1.90 -8.09 20.51
C LYS A 17 1.10 -8.16 19.21
N THR A 18 1.40 -7.27 18.26
CA THR A 18 0.75 -7.24 16.96
C THR A 18 1.76 -7.04 15.83
N LEU A 19 1.68 -7.89 14.81
CA LEU A 19 2.40 -7.77 13.55
C LEU A 19 1.43 -7.35 12.46
N VAL A 20 1.71 -6.23 11.81
CA VAL A 20 0.99 -5.75 10.63
C VAL A 20 1.83 -5.98 9.40
N LEU A 21 1.33 -6.78 8.47
CA LEU A 21 1.92 -6.99 7.15
C LEU A 21 1.15 -6.17 6.13
N VAL A 22 1.82 -5.21 5.51
CA VAL A 22 1.29 -4.45 4.37
C VAL A 22 1.89 -5.03 3.10
N VAL A 23 1.08 -5.67 2.28
CA VAL A 23 1.54 -6.24 1.00
C VAL A 23 1.15 -5.28 -0.11
N ASP A 24 2.14 -4.60 -0.67
CA ASP A 24 1.97 -3.60 -1.73
C ASP A 24 1.25 -4.19 -2.94
N ASN A 25 0.15 -3.55 -3.36
CA ASN A 25 -0.59 -3.94 -4.56
C ASN A 25 -1.22 -5.36 -4.52
N LEU A 26 -1.53 -5.88 -3.33
CA LEU A 26 -2.16 -7.20 -3.19
C LEU A 26 -3.66 -7.12 -3.49
N ARG A 27 -4.09 -7.74 -4.58
CA ARG A 27 -5.51 -7.89 -4.91
C ARG A 27 -6.19 -8.92 -4.00
N TYR A 28 -7.48 -8.76 -3.80
CA TYR A 28 -8.26 -9.68 -2.98
C TYR A 28 -8.24 -11.13 -3.51
N ASP A 29 -8.32 -11.33 -4.82
CA ASP A 29 -8.25 -12.65 -5.44
C ASP A 29 -6.86 -13.32 -5.30
N GLN A 30 -5.79 -12.53 -5.21
CA GLN A 30 -4.46 -13.03 -4.86
C GLN A 30 -4.40 -13.44 -3.38
N TYR A 31 -4.96 -12.60 -2.47
CA TYR A 31 -5.05 -12.96 -1.05
C TYR A 31 -5.74 -14.32 -0.85
N LEU A 32 -6.86 -14.60 -1.52
CA LEU A 32 -7.61 -15.84 -1.39
C LEU A 32 -6.78 -17.11 -1.72
N VAL A 33 -5.76 -17.01 -2.57
CA VAL A 33 -4.87 -18.15 -2.81
C VAL A 33 -3.78 -18.27 -1.76
N LEU A 34 -3.35 -17.17 -1.14
CA LEU A 34 -2.40 -17.15 -0.03
C LEU A 34 -3.05 -17.62 1.27
N GLU A 35 -4.30 -17.26 1.48
CA GLU A 35 -5.09 -17.53 2.69
C GLU A 35 -5.08 -19.02 3.06
N LYS A 36 -5.17 -19.92 2.10
CA LYS A 36 -5.14 -21.38 2.31
C LYS A 36 -3.92 -21.84 3.11
N THR A 37 -2.78 -21.16 2.93
CA THR A 37 -1.56 -21.45 3.68
C THR A 37 -1.55 -20.69 5.01
N ILE A 38 -2.02 -19.46 5.05
CA ILE A 38 -2.10 -18.65 6.27
C ILE A 38 -2.99 -19.31 7.32
N LEU A 39 -4.13 -19.89 6.90
CA LEU A 39 -5.08 -20.60 7.77
C LEU A 39 -4.53 -21.87 8.44
N LYS A 40 -3.40 -22.39 7.97
CA LYS A 40 -2.68 -23.48 8.67
C LYS A 40 -2.03 -22.99 9.96
N HIS A 41 -1.77 -21.70 10.07
CA HIS A 41 -1.08 -21.05 11.19
C HIS A 41 -2.01 -20.17 12.03
N TYR A 42 -2.89 -19.43 11.38
CA TYR A 42 -3.88 -18.54 12.04
C TYR A 42 -5.29 -18.97 11.66
N LYS A 43 -6.07 -19.41 12.64
CA LYS A 43 -7.45 -19.90 12.43
C LYS A 43 -8.48 -18.79 12.65
N ASN A 44 -9.62 -18.90 11.97
CA ASN A 44 -10.76 -18.01 12.14
C ASN A 44 -10.42 -16.51 11.94
N PRO A 45 -9.87 -16.11 10.78
CA PRO A 45 -9.57 -14.72 10.53
C PRO A 45 -10.87 -13.90 10.49
N LYS A 46 -10.79 -12.66 10.95
CA LYS A 46 -11.80 -11.65 10.63
C LYS A 46 -11.38 -11.01 9.33
N GLU A 47 -12.19 -11.16 8.30
CA GLU A 47 -11.95 -10.61 6.97
C GLU A 47 -12.87 -9.42 6.72
N ILE A 48 -12.30 -8.32 6.22
CA ILE A 48 -13.02 -7.08 5.92
C ILE A 48 -12.56 -6.58 4.56
N PRO A 49 -13.30 -6.87 3.48
CA PRO A 49 -13.02 -6.28 2.17
C PRO A 49 -13.21 -4.77 2.20
N TYR A 50 -12.37 -4.05 1.48
CA TYR A 50 -12.47 -2.59 1.35
C TYR A 50 -11.98 -2.12 -0.02
N TYR A 51 -12.40 -0.92 -0.40
CA TYR A 51 -11.83 -0.21 -1.54
C TYR A 51 -10.67 0.68 -1.07
N SER A 52 -9.58 0.70 -1.84
CA SER A 52 -8.51 1.67 -1.60
C SER A 52 -8.99 3.09 -1.87
N ILE A 53 -8.38 4.06 -1.18
CA ILE A 53 -8.66 5.47 -1.47
C ILE A 53 -8.19 5.86 -2.87
N LEU A 54 -8.81 6.88 -3.44
CA LEU A 54 -8.36 7.48 -4.69
C LEU A 54 -7.30 8.58 -4.43
N PRO A 55 -6.28 8.68 -5.27
CA PRO A 55 -5.84 7.70 -6.27
C PRO A 55 -5.38 6.38 -5.65
N THR A 56 -5.68 5.25 -6.29
CA THR A 56 -5.23 3.92 -5.86
C THR A 56 -3.75 3.70 -6.14
N ALA A 57 -2.91 4.48 -5.52
CA ALA A 57 -1.46 4.48 -5.70
C ALA A 57 -0.75 4.54 -4.35
N THR A 58 0.40 3.88 -4.27
CA THR A 58 1.21 3.71 -3.06
C THR A 58 1.43 5.02 -2.30
N GLN A 59 1.76 6.09 -3.01
CA GLN A 59 1.99 7.43 -2.45
C GLN A 59 0.82 7.92 -1.61
N TYR A 60 -0.41 7.75 -2.08
CA TYR A 60 -1.62 8.23 -1.41
C TYR A 60 -2.08 7.22 -0.36
N ALA A 61 -2.33 5.99 -0.77
CA ALA A 61 -2.97 4.97 0.06
C ALA A 61 -2.07 4.51 1.20
N ARG A 62 -0.80 4.16 0.94
CA ARG A 62 0.07 3.62 1.98
C ARG A 62 0.51 4.68 2.99
N ASN A 63 0.80 5.89 2.55
CA ASN A 63 1.06 6.99 3.47
C ASN A 63 -0.16 7.31 4.33
N ALA A 64 -1.39 7.21 3.79
CA ALA A 64 -2.63 7.38 4.55
C ALA A 64 -2.81 6.29 5.64
N ILE A 65 -2.45 5.04 5.34
CA ILE A 65 -2.46 3.95 6.34
C ILE A 65 -1.59 4.34 7.55
N PHE A 66 -0.35 4.76 7.32
CA PHE A 66 0.62 5.02 8.39
C PHE A 66 0.38 6.34 9.11
N SER A 67 0.00 7.38 8.40
CA SER A 67 -0.28 8.68 9.00
C SER A 67 -1.62 8.75 9.73
N GLY A 68 -2.58 7.86 9.40
CA GLY A 68 -3.96 7.97 9.84
C GLY A 68 -4.69 9.21 9.29
N LEU A 69 -4.15 9.83 8.23
CA LEU A 69 -4.61 11.09 7.65
C LEU A 69 -5.00 10.91 6.18
N THR A 70 -5.87 11.77 5.70
CA THR A 70 -6.13 11.88 4.26
C THR A 70 -4.94 12.51 3.53
N PRO A 71 -4.80 12.34 2.19
CA PRO A 71 -3.75 13.00 1.41
C PRO A 71 -3.72 14.52 1.58
N LEU A 72 -4.88 15.17 1.62
CA LEU A 72 -4.99 16.61 1.86
C LEU A 72 -4.45 17.01 3.25
N GLU A 73 -4.79 16.23 4.26
CA GLU A 73 -4.29 16.49 5.62
C GLU A 73 -2.78 16.28 5.73
N MET A 74 -2.23 15.24 5.07
CA MET A 74 -0.78 15.01 5.01
C MET A 74 -0.06 16.16 4.33
N ASN A 75 -0.56 16.60 3.17
CA ASN A 75 -0.03 17.78 2.47
C ASN A 75 -0.05 19.05 3.32
N ASN A 76 -1.06 19.23 4.17
CA ASN A 76 -1.18 20.41 5.02
C ASN A 76 -0.32 20.34 6.29
N LYS A 77 -0.31 19.18 6.96
CA LYS A 77 0.31 19.01 8.28
C LYS A 77 1.77 18.56 8.23
N HIS A 78 2.17 17.88 7.14
CA HIS A 78 3.46 17.20 7.01
C HIS A 78 4.17 17.57 5.70
N LYS A 79 4.17 18.87 5.36
CA LYS A 79 4.79 19.40 4.13
C LYS A 79 6.27 19.05 3.96
N ASP A 80 6.95 18.77 5.04
CA ASP A 80 8.37 18.44 5.08
C ASP A 80 8.68 16.98 4.67
N ILE A 81 7.67 16.11 4.69
CA ILE A 81 7.82 14.67 4.31
C ILE A 81 6.78 14.21 3.28
N TRP A 82 5.72 15.00 3.04
CA TRP A 82 4.80 14.76 1.94
C TRP A 82 5.39 15.29 0.64
N LEU A 83 5.39 14.47 -0.40
CA LEU A 83 5.79 14.85 -1.75
C LEU A 83 4.60 14.72 -2.70
N ASN A 84 4.34 15.76 -3.48
CA ASN A 84 3.35 15.73 -4.55
C ASN A 84 3.89 14.99 -5.79
N ASP A 85 3.03 14.73 -6.78
CA ASP A 85 3.39 13.96 -7.97
C ASP A 85 4.59 14.54 -8.73
N ASN A 86 4.70 15.86 -8.77
CA ASN A 86 5.73 16.57 -9.51
C ASN A 86 7.01 16.88 -8.70
N ASP A 87 7.00 16.62 -7.38
CA ASP A 87 8.18 16.81 -6.55
C ASP A 87 9.27 15.77 -6.88
N GLU A 88 10.51 16.11 -6.71
CA GLU A 88 11.62 15.16 -6.87
C GLU A 88 11.69 14.16 -5.70
N GLY A 89 12.14 12.94 -5.99
CA GLY A 89 12.37 11.91 -4.98
C GLY A 89 11.28 10.83 -4.88
N GLY A 90 11.52 9.88 -4.00
CA GLY A 90 10.61 8.76 -3.77
C GLY A 90 9.42 9.17 -2.91
N LYS A 91 8.22 9.04 -3.44
CA LYS A 91 6.97 9.53 -2.81
C LYS A 91 6.55 8.78 -1.54
N ASN A 92 7.16 7.65 -1.28
CA ASN A 92 6.84 6.75 -0.16
C ASN A 92 8.09 6.37 0.66
N MET A 93 9.01 7.32 0.83
CA MET A 93 10.24 7.11 1.60
C MET A 93 10.07 7.40 3.09
N HIS A 94 9.00 8.08 3.49
CA HIS A 94 8.80 8.58 4.85
C HIS A 94 7.70 7.85 5.63
N GLU A 95 7.37 6.62 5.22
CA GLU A 95 6.29 5.81 5.83
C GLU A 95 6.51 5.58 7.33
N GLU A 96 7.75 5.26 7.74
CA GLU A 96 8.12 5.10 9.15
C GLU A 96 7.96 6.40 9.94
N GLU A 97 8.34 7.54 9.34
CA GLU A 97 8.20 8.84 9.99
C GLU A 97 6.73 9.27 10.09
N PHE A 98 5.89 8.98 9.10
CA PHE A 98 4.45 9.18 9.22
C PHE A 98 3.87 8.39 10.38
N LEU A 99 4.24 7.12 10.53
CA LEU A 99 3.82 6.28 11.64
C LEU A 99 4.28 6.84 12.99
N ASN A 100 5.55 7.25 13.09
CA ASN A 100 6.13 7.84 14.29
C ASN A 100 5.38 9.12 14.71
N ARG A 101 5.13 10.02 13.76
CA ARG A 101 4.36 11.26 14.00
C ARG A 101 2.92 10.97 14.42
N GLN A 102 2.29 9.97 13.81
CA GLN A 102 0.94 9.56 14.17
C GLN A 102 0.88 9.05 15.62
N LEU A 103 1.77 8.15 16.01
CA LEU A 103 1.82 7.65 17.39
C LEU A 103 2.07 8.79 18.40
N LYS A 104 2.99 9.70 18.10
CA LYS A 104 3.22 10.90 18.92
C LYS A 104 2.00 11.80 19.02
N SER A 105 1.28 12.02 17.92
CA SER A 105 0.06 12.85 17.90
C SER A 105 -1.05 12.28 18.78
N LEU A 106 -1.12 10.95 18.87
CA LEU A 106 -2.04 10.22 19.74
C LEU A 106 -1.55 10.14 21.20
N LYS A 107 -0.39 10.73 21.53
CA LYS A 107 0.25 10.67 22.84
C LYS A 107 0.53 9.23 23.31
N LYS A 108 0.90 8.38 22.36
CA LYS A 108 1.19 6.96 22.62
C LYS A 108 2.69 6.73 22.57
N ASN A 109 3.23 6.20 23.66
CA ASN A 109 4.61 5.73 23.73
C ASN A 109 4.64 4.22 23.49
N LEU A 110 4.37 3.82 22.24
CA LEU A 110 4.28 2.42 21.84
C LEU A 110 5.59 2.01 21.15
N PRO A 111 6.40 1.12 21.75
CA PRO A 111 7.56 0.59 21.05
C PRO A 111 7.13 -0.14 19.77
N PHE A 112 7.65 0.29 18.64
CA PHE A 112 7.36 -0.30 17.35
C PHE A 112 8.62 -0.52 16.53
N SER A 113 8.51 -1.37 15.52
CA SER A 113 9.49 -1.45 14.42
C SER A 113 8.79 -1.29 13.08
N TYR A 114 9.52 -0.75 12.12
CA TYR A 114 9.10 -0.63 10.73
C TYR A 114 10.18 -1.24 9.82
N HIS A 115 9.75 -2.09 8.90
CA HIS A 115 10.65 -2.72 7.93
C HIS A 115 10.01 -2.73 6.54
N LYS A 116 10.82 -2.47 5.51
CA LYS A 116 10.40 -2.50 4.10
C LYS A 116 11.22 -3.54 3.35
N ILE A 117 10.54 -4.52 2.78
CA ILE A 117 11.14 -5.67 2.09
C ILE A 117 10.93 -5.51 0.59
N THR A 118 12.02 -5.19 -0.09
CA THR A 118 12.04 -5.00 -1.55
C THR A 118 12.79 -6.12 -2.28
N THR A 119 13.60 -6.91 -1.56
CA THR A 119 14.39 -8.00 -2.13
C THR A 119 14.36 -9.24 -1.23
N GLN A 120 14.71 -10.40 -1.77
CA GLN A 120 14.87 -11.61 -0.98
C GLN A 120 15.96 -11.47 0.10
N GLN A 121 17.01 -10.70 -0.20
CA GLN A 121 18.10 -10.45 0.76
C GLN A 121 17.63 -9.63 1.95
N THR A 122 16.85 -8.57 1.74
CA THR A 122 16.27 -7.75 2.83
C THR A 122 15.30 -8.59 3.67
N GLY A 123 14.52 -9.49 3.05
CA GLY A 123 13.67 -10.43 3.76
C GLY A 123 14.44 -11.41 4.65
N LYS A 124 15.53 -11.99 4.14
CA LYS A 124 16.42 -12.84 4.95
C LYS A 124 17.10 -12.08 6.10
N ALA A 125 17.48 -10.83 5.87
CA ALA A 125 18.05 -9.97 6.91
C ALA A 125 17.03 -9.66 8.02
N LEU A 126 15.77 -9.39 7.66
CA LEU A 126 14.66 -9.23 8.60
C LEU A 126 14.50 -10.45 9.51
N LEU A 127 14.49 -11.65 8.92
CA LEU A 127 14.33 -12.90 9.68
C LEU A 127 15.51 -13.18 10.63
N LYS A 128 16.74 -12.79 10.26
CA LYS A 128 17.90 -12.90 11.14
C LYS A 128 17.78 -12.00 12.37
N LYS A 129 17.17 -10.84 12.22
CA LYS A 129 16.96 -9.85 13.28
C LYS A 129 15.65 -10.04 14.05
N TYR A 130 14.90 -11.11 13.79
CA TYR A 130 13.57 -11.33 14.37
C TYR A 130 13.55 -11.16 15.90
N ASN A 131 14.55 -11.67 16.61
CA ASN A 131 14.64 -11.57 18.07
C ASN A 131 14.85 -10.13 18.60
N GLU A 132 15.27 -9.19 17.75
CA GLU A 132 15.47 -7.80 18.14
C GLU A 132 14.16 -7.01 18.25
N TYR A 133 13.11 -7.42 17.47
CA TYR A 133 11.87 -6.68 17.40
C TYR A 133 10.62 -7.49 17.78
N ARG A 134 10.68 -8.82 17.86
CA ARG A 134 9.51 -9.67 18.17
C ARG A 134 8.80 -9.31 19.48
N ASP A 135 9.52 -8.70 20.41
CA ASP A 135 8.98 -8.33 21.72
C ASP A 135 8.35 -6.94 21.74
N ASN A 136 8.45 -6.17 20.68
CA ASN A 136 7.73 -4.91 20.54
C ASN A 136 6.22 -5.16 20.52
N LYS A 137 5.47 -4.23 21.10
CA LYS A 137 4.00 -4.24 21.05
C LYS A 137 3.46 -4.16 19.64
N PHE A 138 4.17 -3.44 18.76
CA PHE A 138 3.72 -3.15 17.41
C PHE A 138 4.87 -3.30 16.41
N ASN A 139 4.69 -4.16 15.43
CA ASN A 139 5.64 -4.36 14.36
C ASN A 139 4.94 -4.20 13.02
N VAL A 140 5.56 -3.48 12.10
CA VAL A 140 5.07 -3.26 10.74
C VAL A 140 6.10 -3.76 9.74
N VAL A 141 5.66 -4.57 8.78
CA VAL A 141 6.50 -5.02 7.67
C VAL A 141 5.77 -4.81 6.36
N VAL A 142 6.38 -4.06 5.46
CA VAL A 142 5.89 -3.81 4.09
C VAL A 142 6.59 -4.76 3.13
N PHE A 143 5.83 -5.47 2.30
CA PHE A 143 6.33 -6.35 1.24
C PHE A 143 5.97 -5.78 -0.13
N ASN A 144 6.96 -5.44 -0.94
CA ASN A 144 6.76 -4.81 -2.26
C ASN A 144 6.72 -5.81 -3.43
N PHE A 145 6.83 -7.11 -3.20
CA PHE A 145 7.01 -8.08 -4.29
C PHE A 145 5.86 -8.10 -5.30
N ILE A 146 4.60 -8.02 -4.83
CA ILE A 146 3.43 -8.10 -5.72
C ILE A 146 3.36 -6.86 -6.63
N ASP A 147 3.68 -5.68 -6.10
CA ASP A 147 3.78 -4.47 -6.92
C ASP A 147 4.93 -4.56 -7.93
N MET A 148 6.10 -5.02 -7.53
CA MET A 148 7.24 -5.27 -8.42
C MET A 148 6.89 -6.28 -9.52
N LEU A 149 6.13 -7.33 -9.21
CA LEU A 149 5.64 -8.30 -10.19
C LEU A 149 4.66 -7.66 -11.19
N SER A 150 3.80 -6.77 -10.71
CA SER A 150 2.88 -5.98 -11.55
C SER A 150 3.63 -5.10 -12.55
N HIS A 151 4.65 -4.38 -12.09
CA HIS A 151 5.52 -3.58 -12.95
C HIS A 151 6.29 -4.45 -13.94
N ALA A 152 6.90 -5.53 -13.49
CA ALA A 152 7.62 -6.47 -14.35
C ALA A 152 6.73 -7.10 -15.44
N LYS A 153 5.44 -7.33 -15.16
CA LYS A 153 4.47 -7.77 -16.17
C LYS A 153 4.29 -6.75 -17.28
N THR A 154 4.37 -5.46 -16.97
CA THR A 154 4.29 -4.38 -17.96
C THR A 154 5.59 -4.27 -18.76
N ASP A 155 6.73 -4.38 -18.10
CA ASP A 155 8.04 -4.01 -18.67
C ASP A 155 8.75 -5.18 -19.37
N THR A 156 8.49 -6.43 -18.95
CA THR A 156 9.21 -7.62 -19.44
C THR A 156 8.30 -8.61 -20.17
N LYS A 157 8.68 -8.98 -21.40
CA LYS A 157 7.94 -9.94 -22.22
C LYS A 157 7.79 -11.30 -21.52
N VAL A 158 8.85 -11.80 -20.89
CA VAL A 158 8.84 -13.12 -20.21
C VAL A 158 7.82 -13.14 -19.07
N ILE A 159 7.80 -12.10 -18.23
CA ILE A 159 6.83 -12.04 -17.13
C ILE A 159 5.41 -11.86 -17.67
N ARG A 160 5.23 -11.11 -18.74
CA ARG A 160 3.94 -10.94 -19.41
C ARG A 160 3.38 -12.27 -19.93
N GLU A 161 4.23 -13.13 -20.49
CA GLU A 161 3.84 -14.46 -20.94
C GLU A 161 3.51 -15.39 -19.76
N LEU A 162 4.33 -15.38 -18.70
CA LEU A 162 4.12 -16.17 -17.49
C LEU A 162 2.89 -15.74 -16.68
N ALA A 163 2.52 -14.47 -16.73
CA ALA A 163 1.37 -13.87 -16.05
C ALA A 163 0.33 -13.36 -17.06
N SER A 164 0.08 -14.14 -18.14
CA SER A 164 -0.77 -13.74 -19.26
C SER A 164 -2.23 -13.51 -18.86
N ASP A 165 -2.71 -14.24 -17.86
CA ASP A 165 -4.06 -14.12 -17.31
C ASP A 165 -4.04 -14.00 -15.77
N ASP A 166 -5.20 -13.76 -15.19
CA ASP A 166 -5.34 -13.62 -13.74
C ASP A 166 -5.05 -14.92 -12.98
N LYS A 167 -5.30 -16.09 -13.58
CA LYS A 167 -4.99 -17.38 -12.98
C LYS A 167 -3.49 -17.59 -12.84
N SER A 168 -2.76 -17.31 -13.90
CA SER A 168 -1.29 -17.40 -13.92
C SER A 168 -0.65 -16.38 -12.99
N TYR A 169 -1.21 -15.16 -12.94
CA TYR A 169 -0.75 -14.12 -12.03
C TYR A 169 -0.95 -14.49 -10.56
N ARG A 170 -2.10 -15.07 -10.18
CA ARG A 170 -2.32 -15.63 -8.85
C ARG A 170 -1.36 -16.79 -8.52
N ALA A 171 -1.09 -17.66 -9.49
CA ALA A 171 -0.16 -18.78 -9.31
C ALA A 171 1.27 -18.29 -9.01
N LEU A 172 1.76 -17.28 -9.73
CA LEU A 172 3.06 -16.66 -9.45
C LEU A 172 3.11 -16.02 -8.06
N SER A 173 2.07 -15.29 -7.67
CA SER A 173 1.96 -14.70 -6.34
C SER A 173 2.01 -15.76 -5.24
N ASN A 174 1.31 -16.88 -5.42
CA ASN A 174 1.33 -17.99 -4.48
C ASN A 174 2.69 -18.68 -4.43
N THR A 175 3.33 -18.91 -5.57
CA THR A 175 4.67 -19.51 -5.63
C THR A 175 5.70 -18.66 -4.89
N TRP A 176 5.66 -17.35 -5.10
CA TRP A 176 6.50 -16.44 -4.33
C TRP A 176 6.21 -16.54 -2.83
N PHE A 177 4.95 -16.48 -2.44
CA PHE A 177 4.56 -16.52 -1.03
C PHE A 177 5.07 -17.77 -0.33
N GLN A 178 4.90 -18.95 -0.94
CA GLN A 178 5.34 -20.24 -0.38
C GLN A 178 6.86 -20.29 -0.12
N ASN A 179 7.65 -19.50 -0.84
CA ASN A 179 9.11 -19.44 -0.74
C ASN A 179 9.64 -18.13 -0.14
N SER A 180 8.74 -17.32 0.41
CA SER A 180 9.07 -15.96 0.87
C SER A 180 9.42 -15.89 2.35
N SER A 181 10.18 -14.88 2.71
CA SER A 181 10.39 -14.48 4.10
C SER A 181 9.08 -14.06 4.80
N MET A 182 8.04 -13.71 4.05
CA MET A 182 6.73 -13.39 4.60
C MET A 182 6.09 -14.60 5.25
N LEU A 183 6.07 -15.75 4.58
CA LEU A 183 5.52 -16.98 5.16
C LEU A 183 6.30 -17.41 6.40
N GLU A 184 7.64 -17.37 6.34
CA GLU A 184 8.46 -17.71 7.50
C GLU A 184 8.23 -16.76 8.68
N LEU A 185 8.07 -15.45 8.41
CA LEU A 185 7.73 -14.47 9.44
C LEU A 185 6.37 -14.77 10.08
N ILE A 186 5.35 -15.12 9.30
CA ILE A 186 4.01 -15.53 9.78
C ILE A 186 4.13 -16.76 10.69
N GLN A 187 4.92 -17.74 10.30
CA GLN A 187 5.14 -18.96 11.10
C GLN A 187 5.83 -18.66 12.44
N ARG A 188 6.83 -17.77 12.44
CA ARG A 188 7.52 -17.36 13.68
C ARG A 188 6.59 -16.55 14.58
N ALA A 189 5.85 -15.60 14.02
CA ALA A 189 4.88 -14.79 14.76
C ALA A 189 3.78 -15.66 15.42
N GLN A 190 3.31 -16.69 14.72
CA GLN A 190 2.34 -17.64 15.27
C GLN A 190 2.92 -18.42 16.46
N LYS A 191 4.16 -18.89 16.38
CA LYS A 191 4.83 -19.59 17.49
C LYS A 191 4.99 -18.72 18.74
N ASP A 192 5.19 -17.43 18.53
CA ASP A 192 5.33 -16.43 19.61
C ASP A 192 3.99 -15.81 20.03
N ASN A 193 2.85 -16.36 19.59
CA ASN A 193 1.49 -15.88 19.88
C ASN A 193 1.27 -14.40 19.54
N ILE A 194 1.92 -13.90 18.49
CA ILE A 194 1.77 -12.53 18.01
C ILE A 194 0.50 -12.45 17.17
N LYS A 195 -0.37 -11.48 17.43
CA LYS A 195 -1.55 -11.20 16.59
C LYS A 195 -1.10 -10.75 15.20
N LEU A 196 -1.70 -11.33 14.16
CA LEU A 196 -1.40 -11.02 12.77
C LEU A 196 -2.52 -10.18 12.15
N ILE A 197 -2.14 -9.10 11.47
CA ILE A 197 -2.99 -8.31 10.60
C ILE A 197 -2.31 -8.28 9.22
N ILE A 198 -3.02 -8.67 8.17
CA ILE A 198 -2.56 -8.56 6.79
C ILE A 198 -3.45 -7.55 6.08
N THR A 199 -2.85 -6.59 5.40
CA THR A 199 -3.56 -5.57 4.64
C THR A 199 -2.79 -5.23 3.35
N THR A 200 -3.38 -4.40 2.52
CA THR A 200 -2.76 -3.84 1.31
C THR A 200 -3.08 -2.34 1.24
N ASP A 201 -2.34 -1.61 0.46
CA ASP A 201 -2.61 -0.20 0.17
C ASP A 201 -3.51 -0.03 -1.06
N HIS A 202 -3.31 -0.83 -2.08
CA HIS A 202 -4.14 -0.87 -3.29
C HIS A 202 -4.05 -2.22 -4.00
N GLY A 203 -4.73 -2.34 -5.13
CA GLY A 203 -4.63 -3.47 -6.05
C GLY A 203 -4.46 -2.99 -7.49
N THR A 204 -4.56 -3.91 -8.43
CA THR A 204 -4.56 -3.63 -9.88
C THR A 204 -5.77 -4.27 -10.54
N VAL A 205 -6.17 -3.71 -11.67
CA VAL A 205 -7.22 -4.24 -12.54
C VAL A 205 -6.70 -4.30 -13.98
N ASN A 206 -7.07 -5.33 -14.72
CA ASN A 206 -6.78 -5.42 -16.14
C ASN A 206 -7.73 -4.50 -16.90
N CYS A 207 -7.16 -3.53 -17.63
CA CYS A 207 -7.89 -2.60 -18.49
C CYS A 207 -7.57 -2.91 -19.96
N SER A 208 -8.59 -2.87 -20.82
CA SER A 208 -8.46 -3.13 -22.25
C SER A 208 -8.70 -1.91 -23.14
N ARG A 209 -9.29 -0.85 -22.57
CA ARG A 209 -9.63 0.38 -23.31
C ARG A 209 -8.85 1.58 -22.76
N PRO A 210 -7.72 1.95 -23.40
CA PRO A 210 -6.99 3.14 -22.98
C PRO A 210 -7.76 4.40 -23.33
N SER A 211 -7.81 5.36 -22.42
CA SER A 211 -8.29 6.72 -22.68
C SER A 211 -7.13 7.69 -22.81
N GLN A 212 -7.18 8.51 -23.85
CA GLN A 212 -6.14 9.52 -24.06
C GLN A 212 -6.49 10.79 -23.29
N VAL A 213 -5.55 11.26 -22.48
CA VAL A 213 -5.63 12.50 -21.73
C VAL A 213 -4.46 13.39 -22.14
N MET A 214 -4.73 14.65 -22.46
CA MET A 214 -3.71 15.64 -22.78
C MET A 214 -3.64 16.68 -21.66
N GLY A 215 -2.45 17.06 -21.27
CA GLY A 215 -2.21 18.04 -20.21
C GLY A 215 -0.90 18.79 -20.39
N SER A 216 -0.52 19.61 -19.43
CA SER A 216 0.77 20.29 -19.41
C SER A 216 1.93 19.31 -19.33
N LYS A 217 3.18 19.79 -19.50
CA LYS A 217 4.40 18.98 -19.33
C LYS A 217 4.53 18.41 -17.90
N GLU A 218 3.84 19.00 -16.93
CA GLU A 218 3.80 18.61 -15.52
C GLU A 218 2.68 17.61 -15.19
N ILE A 219 2.06 17.00 -16.21
CA ILE A 219 1.02 15.98 -15.97
C ILE A 219 1.63 14.73 -15.31
N SER A 220 0.98 14.21 -14.30
CA SER A 220 1.47 13.01 -13.61
C SER A 220 1.68 11.83 -14.58
N SER A 221 2.75 11.08 -14.39
CA SER A 221 3.08 9.93 -15.25
C SER A 221 2.22 8.69 -14.99
N ASN A 222 1.49 8.64 -13.88
CA ASN A 222 0.69 7.50 -13.48
C ASN A 222 -0.39 7.14 -14.53
N LEU A 223 -0.61 5.85 -14.78
CA LEU A 223 -1.58 5.36 -15.76
C LEU A 223 -3.01 5.24 -15.21
N ARG A 224 -3.19 5.23 -13.89
CA ARG A 224 -4.50 5.06 -13.24
C ARG A 224 -5.25 6.39 -13.09
N TYR A 225 -4.52 7.48 -12.97
CA TYR A 225 -5.02 8.83 -12.84
C TYR A 225 -4.07 9.83 -13.48
N LYS A 226 -4.58 11.01 -13.71
CA LYS A 226 -3.77 12.16 -14.13
C LYS A 226 -4.11 13.34 -13.21
N ALA A 227 -3.07 14.03 -12.76
CA ALA A 227 -3.21 15.28 -12.00
C ALA A 227 -2.40 16.35 -12.71
N SER A 228 -3.02 17.44 -13.08
CA SER A 228 -2.38 18.61 -13.71
C SER A 228 -3.35 19.78 -13.84
N LYS A 229 -2.83 20.90 -14.32
CA LYS A 229 -3.62 22.05 -14.82
C LYS A 229 -4.13 21.78 -16.23
N ASN A 230 -5.30 22.31 -16.58
CA ASN A 230 -5.80 22.37 -17.96
C ASN A 230 -5.75 20.99 -18.69
N ILE A 231 -6.31 19.98 -18.06
CA ILE A 231 -6.36 18.63 -18.64
C ILE A 231 -7.52 18.55 -19.64
N SER A 232 -7.23 18.08 -20.88
CA SER A 232 -8.22 17.77 -21.89
C SER A 232 -8.46 16.26 -21.97
N TYR A 233 -9.73 15.84 -21.96
CA TYR A 233 -10.15 14.45 -21.90
C TYR A 233 -11.54 14.27 -22.52
N GLN A 234 -11.97 13.02 -22.73
CA GLN A 234 -13.33 12.69 -23.12
C GLN A 234 -14.16 12.32 -21.88
N GLU A 235 -15.19 13.11 -21.57
CA GLU A 235 -16.03 12.94 -20.35
C GLU A 235 -16.62 11.54 -20.18
N LYS A 236 -16.95 10.87 -21.30
CA LYS A 236 -17.50 9.50 -21.26
C LYS A 236 -16.54 8.47 -20.68
N ASP A 237 -15.22 8.70 -20.79
CA ASP A 237 -14.17 7.72 -20.46
C ASP A 237 -13.57 7.94 -19.07
N VAL A 238 -13.85 9.09 -18.46
CA VAL A 238 -13.18 9.46 -17.21
C VAL A 238 -14.16 10.03 -16.18
N TYR A 239 -13.78 9.93 -14.91
CA TYR A 239 -14.30 10.75 -13.82
C TYR A 239 -13.31 11.88 -13.56
N ALA A 240 -13.78 13.11 -13.67
CA ALA A 240 -12.97 14.31 -13.46
C ALA A 240 -13.38 15.00 -12.16
N GLU A 241 -12.39 15.30 -11.32
CA GLU A 241 -12.58 16.09 -10.10
C GLU A 241 -11.85 17.43 -10.23
N HIS A 242 -12.61 18.51 -10.26
CA HIS A 242 -12.12 19.87 -10.42
C HIS A 242 -11.92 20.60 -9.08
N ASP A 243 -12.50 20.09 -8.01
CA ASP A 243 -12.20 20.51 -6.63
C ASP A 243 -11.60 19.34 -5.85
N PRO A 244 -10.29 19.06 -6.01
CA PRO A 244 -9.64 17.96 -5.32
C PRO A 244 -9.83 17.97 -3.80
N LYS A 245 -10.02 19.15 -3.19
CA LYS A 245 -10.22 19.28 -1.75
C LYS A 245 -11.55 18.66 -1.29
N SER A 246 -12.57 18.68 -2.14
CA SER A 246 -13.87 18.04 -1.85
C SER A 246 -13.77 16.54 -1.64
N ILE A 247 -12.76 15.90 -2.23
CA ILE A 247 -12.45 14.46 -2.08
C ILE A 247 -11.14 14.21 -1.32
N PHE A 248 -10.74 15.18 -0.49
CA PHE A 248 -9.57 15.08 0.41
C PHE A 248 -8.22 14.88 -0.29
N LEU A 249 -8.08 15.38 -1.52
CA LEU A 249 -6.82 15.39 -2.27
C LEU A 249 -6.13 16.75 -2.22
N PRO A 250 -4.79 16.80 -2.29
CA PRO A 250 -4.06 18.05 -2.40
C PRO A 250 -4.34 18.73 -3.73
N GLN A 251 -4.33 20.06 -3.71
CA GLN A 251 -4.47 20.90 -4.88
C GLN A 251 -3.25 21.80 -4.99
N GLU A 252 -2.32 21.46 -5.86
CA GLU A 252 -1.07 22.22 -6.02
C GLU A 252 -1.31 23.61 -6.62
N HIS A 253 -2.30 23.73 -7.50
CA HIS A 253 -2.70 25.00 -8.14
C HIS A 253 -4.21 25.10 -8.19
N MET A 254 -4.74 26.32 -8.21
CA MET A 254 -6.19 26.56 -8.22
C MET A 254 -6.92 25.90 -9.42
N SER A 255 -6.22 25.70 -10.54
CA SER A 255 -6.77 25.06 -11.75
C SER A 255 -6.38 23.57 -11.89
N SER A 256 -5.78 22.97 -10.85
CA SER A 256 -5.44 21.54 -10.89
C SER A 256 -6.67 20.67 -10.72
N SER A 257 -6.78 19.65 -11.55
CA SER A 257 -7.84 18.64 -11.51
C SER A 257 -7.23 17.26 -11.45
N TYR A 258 -7.98 16.31 -10.90
CA TYR A 258 -7.67 14.89 -10.96
C TYR A 258 -8.62 14.20 -11.93
N ILE A 259 -8.05 13.38 -12.81
CA ILE A 259 -8.79 12.61 -13.81
C ILE A 259 -8.53 11.12 -13.54
N PHE A 260 -9.61 10.37 -13.36
CA PHE A 260 -9.58 8.93 -13.10
C PHE A 260 -10.22 8.19 -14.25
N ALA A 261 -9.63 7.07 -14.70
CA ALA A 261 -10.24 6.22 -15.70
C ALA A 261 -11.51 5.55 -15.12
N LYS A 262 -12.56 5.42 -15.95
CA LYS A 262 -13.80 4.71 -15.58
C LYS A 262 -13.69 3.21 -15.81
N ASP A 263 -12.90 2.78 -16.80
CA ASP A 263 -12.72 1.39 -17.22
C ASP A 263 -11.25 0.98 -17.20
#